data_4dfd1cf1de3686d4f096eb28eb88da60
#
_entry.id   4dfd1cf1de3686d4f096eb28eb88da60
#
_cell.length_a   1.000
_cell.length_b   1.000
_cell.length_c   1.000
_cell.angle_alpha   90.00
_cell.angle_beta   90.00
_cell.angle_gamma   90.00
#
_symmetry.space_group_name_H-M   'P 1'
#
loop_
_entity.id
_entity.type
_entity.pdbx_description
1 polymer ?
#
loop_
_entity_poly.entity_id
_entity_poly.type
_entity_poly.pdbx_seq_one_letter_code
_entity_poly.pdbx_strand_id
1 'polypeptide(L)'
;MQTIGHLSVLIHEQAKKYGAKPAITFRNFGSLDWKTVSWNQFSMRVKEVSNALLNLGMKPQETIAVFSQNCIHHLYTDYGAYGVRVISIPFYATSSEQQIQYMIQDANVKFLFVGEQEQYDKARRIQSLCPTLERIIVFDSSVRLSQHDPNSIYFADFLKLGEGFPREAEVEECLAQASYDDICNILYTSGTTGESKGVILTYKMYQAAMDANRKSVPVNEKDRVINFLPFSHVFERGWACLSLAAGAELIVNTYPKEIQQSMRETHPTSMASVPRFWEKVYVAVKERMDKSSIVQRKLFYHALNVGRKRNIQYLARGKRVPLTLEMEYKFVNKTVLSLVRRQLGLENPHLFPTAGAYVSPEVEEFVHSIGITMIVGYGLTESLATVTCDHVGQPYTVGSVGRPLEGIDIKISDEGEVMLKGPTIMPGYFRRDTANAEAFDKDGYFHTGDAGYMKDGELFLKERIKDLFKTSNGKYIAPQMVEAMLLVDKFIEQVSVIADQRKFVSALIVPEYSVLEEWAKENHIEFKDREELCQDKRVNEMMRERIETLQQRLASYEKIKRFTLLPHHFSMENGELTNTLKLKRSVVNRRYHDVIEKMYEE
;
A
#
# COMPACT_ATOMS: atom_id res chain seq x y z
N MET A 1 19.23 -12.09 -18.19
CA MET A 1 18.62 -12.52 -16.91
C MET A 1 17.70 -13.69 -17.22
N GLN A 2 17.70 -14.73 -16.36
CA GLN A 2 16.81 -15.87 -16.54
C GLN A 2 15.36 -15.45 -16.24
N THR A 3 14.40 -15.82 -17.11
CA THR A 3 12.97 -15.55 -16.91
C THR A 3 12.50 -16.19 -15.61
N ILE A 4 11.65 -15.52 -14.84
CA ILE A 4 11.04 -16.09 -13.64
C ILE A 4 10.07 -17.19 -14.09
N GLY A 5 10.16 -18.38 -13.46
CA GLY A 5 9.28 -19.50 -13.73
C GLY A 5 7.82 -19.22 -13.34
N HIS A 6 6.94 -20.20 -13.60
CA HIS A 6 5.53 -20.09 -13.21
C HIS A 6 5.39 -19.94 -11.69
N LEU A 7 4.52 -19.04 -11.23
CA LEU A 7 4.38 -18.69 -9.80
C LEU A 7 4.02 -19.91 -8.92
N SER A 8 3.32 -20.90 -9.47
CA SER A 8 2.94 -22.13 -8.75
C SER A 8 4.13 -22.98 -8.31
N VAL A 9 5.28 -22.90 -8.98
CA VAL A 9 6.49 -23.64 -8.64
C VAL A 9 7.56 -22.79 -7.96
N LEU A 10 7.35 -21.47 -7.88
CA LEU A 10 8.34 -20.50 -7.43
C LEU A 10 9.02 -20.89 -6.11
N ILE A 11 8.24 -21.21 -5.08
CA ILE A 11 8.78 -21.51 -3.75
C ILE A 11 9.60 -22.79 -3.74
N HIS A 12 9.19 -23.80 -4.50
CA HIS A 12 9.92 -25.06 -4.63
C HIS A 12 11.26 -24.88 -5.38
N GLU A 13 11.28 -24.04 -6.41
CA GLU A 13 12.52 -23.72 -7.13
C GLU A 13 13.48 -22.90 -6.27
N GLN A 14 12.96 -21.91 -5.53
CA GLN A 14 13.77 -21.15 -4.59
C GLN A 14 14.31 -22.01 -3.44
N ALA A 15 13.54 -22.99 -2.95
CA ALA A 15 14.01 -23.94 -1.95
C ALA A 15 15.17 -24.78 -2.47
N LYS A 16 15.13 -25.26 -3.73
CA LYS A 16 16.25 -25.95 -4.37
C LYS A 16 17.52 -25.08 -4.43
N LYS A 17 17.34 -23.76 -4.66
CA LYS A 17 18.46 -22.81 -4.80
C LYS A 17 19.04 -22.33 -3.47
N TYR A 18 18.19 -22.04 -2.50
CA TYR A 18 18.58 -21.37 -1.25
C TYR A 18 18.54 -22.26 -0.01
N GLY A 19 17.81 -23.38 -0.03
CA GLY A 19 17.84 -24.43 0.98
C GLY A 19 17.56 -23.97 2.41
N ALA A 20 18.57 -24.05 3.25
CA ALA A 20 18.48 -23.69 4.66
C ALA A 20 18.58 -22.18 4.96
N LYS A 21 18.80 -21.32 3.94
CA LYS A 21 18.82 -19.87 4.16
C LYS A 21 17.46 -19.37 4.64
N PRO A 22 17.41 -18.25 5.41
CA PRO A 22 16.18 -17.57 5.79
C PRO A 22 15.31 -17.24 4.57
N ALA A 23 14.03 -17.56 4.63
CA ALA A 23 13.03 -17.17 3.64
C ALA A 23 12.06 -16.14 4.22
N ILE A 24 11.52 -16.44 5.41
CA ILE A 24 10.51 -15.59 6.04
C ILE A 24 10.80 -15.48 7.53
N THR A 25 10.87 -14.23 8.01
CA THR A 25 10.90 -13.88 9.43
C THR A 25 9.53 -13.28 9.80
N PHE A 26 8.93 -13.75 10.88
CA PHE A 26 7.54 -13.43 11.26
C PHE A 26 7.32 -13.51 12.76
N ARG A 27 6.20 -12.99 13.22
CA ARG A 27 5.63 -13.24 14.56
C ARG A 27 4.31 -14.00 14.42
N ASN A 28 4.02 -14.86 15.41
CA ASN A 28 2.66 -15.39 15.56
C ASN A 28 1.73 -14.28 16.09
N PHE A 29 0.44 -14.44 15.88
CA PHE A 29 -0.56 -13.54 16.47
C PHE A 29 -0.35 -13.41 17.99
N GLY A 30 -0.38 -12.18 18.49
CA GLY A 30 -0.19 -11.88 19.90
C GLY A 30 1.21 -12.14 20.49
N SER A 31 2.18 -12.60 19.68
CA SER A 31 3.56 -12.84 20.13
C SER A 31 4.47 -11.67 19.81
N LEU A 32 5.43 -11.40 20.71
CA LEU A 32 6.51 -10.44 20.48
C LEU A 32 7.77 -11.09 19.90
N ASP A 33 7.86 -12.42 19.88
CA ASP A 33 9.05 -13.15 19.46
C ASP A 33 9.09 -13.33 17.95
N TRP A 34 10.19 -12.91 17.34
CA TRP A 34 10.48 -13.18 15.94
C TRP A 34 10.92 -14.62 15.73
N LYS A 35 10.35 -15.26 14.74
CA LYS A 35 10.70 -16.61 14.26
C LYS A 35 11.12 -16.55 12.81
N THR A 36 11.99 -17.44 12.41
CA THR A 36 12.46 -17.52 11.02
C THR A 36 12.27 -18.93 10.48
N VAL A 37 11.74 -19.05 9.27
CA VAL A 37 11.70 -20.29 8.51
C VAL A 37 12.62 -20.19 7.32
N SER A 38 13.27 -21.32 7.01
CA SER A 38 14.11 -21.46 5.82
C SER A 38 13.27 -21.68 4.56
N TRP A 39 13.89 -21.53 3.38
CA TRP A 39 13.25 -21.86 2.10
C TRP A 39 12.76 -23.31 2.04
N ASN A 40 13.53 -24.26 2.60
CA ASN A 40 13.10 -25.67 2.69
C ASN A 40 11.85 -25.83 3.54
N GLN A 41 11.80 -25.19 4.71
CA GLN A 41 10.63 -25.23 5.60
C GLN A 41 9.41 -24.55 4.96
N PHE A 42 9.62 -23.43 4.26
CA PHE A 42 8.55 -22.77 3.55
C PHE A 42 7.97 -23.68 2.44
N SER A 43 8.84 -24.27 1.61
CA SER A 43 8.44 -25.20 0.54
C SER A 43 7.69 -26.41 1.08
N MET A 44 8.11 -26.96 2.21
CA MET A 44 7.43 -28.08 2.87
C MET A 44 6.00 -27.69 3.28
N ARG A 45 5.82 -26.54 3.95
CA ARG A 45 4.48 -26.08 4.36
C ARG A 45 3.57 -25.77 3.17
N VAL A 46 4.11 -25.20 2.11
CA VAL A 46 3.38 -24.98 0.85
C VAL A 46 2.84 -26.32 0.30
N LYS A 47 3.68 -27.37 0.29
CA LYS A 47 3.30 -28.72 -0.18
C LYS A 47 2.21 -29.33 0.70
N GLU A 48 2.31 -29.21 2.02
CA GLU A 48 1.28 -29.68 2.96
C GLU A 48 -0.06 -29.01 2.72
N VAL A 49 -0.09 -27.69 2.45
CA VAL A 49 -1.31 -26.97 2.09
C VAL A 49 -1.89 -27.49 0.77
N SER A 50 -1.07 -27.68 -0.26
CA SER A 50 -1.51 -28.24 -1.55
C SER A 50 -2.17 -29.60 -1.37
N ASN A 51 -1.54 -30.51 -0.63
CA ASN A 51 -2.08 -31.85 -0.33
C ASN A 51 -3.39 -31.76 0.47
N ALA A 52 -3.47 -30.87 1.48
CA ALA A 52 -4.68 -30.71 2.29
C ALA A 52 -5.86 -30.19 1.45
N LEU A 53 -5.62 -29.24 0.53
CA LEU A 53 -6.66 -28.76 -0.38
C LEU A 53 -7.20 -29.87 -1.28
N LEU A 54 -6.32 -30.72 -1.85
CA LEU A 54 -6.72 -31.87 -2.65
C LEU A 54 -7.49 -32.91 -1.81
N ASN A 55 -7.05 -33.19 -0.58
CA ASN A 55 -7.71 -34.12 0.34
C ASN A 55 -9.12 -33.65 0.75
N LEU A 56 -9.34 -32.35 0.78
CA LEU A 56 -10.66 -31.73 0.98
C LEU A 56 -11.47 -31.59 -0.32
N GLY A 57 -10.98 -32.12 -1.45
CA GLY A 57 -11.70 -32.19 -2.72
C GLY A 57 -11.69 -30.92 -3.55
N MET A 58 -10.77 -29.96 -3.27
CA MET A 58 -10.61 -28.78 -4.10
C MET A 58 -10.14 -29.14 -5.51
N LYS A 59 -10.72 -28.50 -6.49
CA LYS A 59 -10.41 -28.69 -7.93
C LYS A 59 -9.71 -27.45 -8.50
N PRO A 60 -8.95 -27.61 -9.61
CA PRO A 60 -8.37 -26.47 -10.32
C PRO A 60 -9.40 -25.40 -10.65
N GLN A 61 -9.03 -24.15 -10.49
CA GLN A 61 -9.83 -22.93 -10.73
C GLN A 61 -11.10 -22.80 -9.83
N GLU A 62 -11.23 -23.62 -8.79
CA GLU A 62 -12.12 -23.31 -7.67
C GLU A 62 -11.47 -22.26 -6.75
N THR A 63 -12.27 -21.67 -5.87
CA THR A 63 -11.86 -20.49 -5.12
C THR A 63 -11.78 -20.75 -3.60
N ILE A 64 -10.70 -20.24 -3.02
CA ILE A 64 -10.57 -20.04 -1.58
C ILE A 64 -10.42 -18.55 -1.28
N ALA A 65 -10.67 -18.14 -0.05
CA ALA A 65 -10.38 -16.78 0.38
C ALA A 65 -9.56 -16.75 1.66
N VAL A 66 -8.77 -15.66 1.83
CA VAL A 66 -8.00 -15.38 3.05
C VAL A 66 -8.46 -14.07 3.66
N PHE A 67 -9.02 -14.13 4.85
CA PHE A 67 -9.53 -12.99 5.62
C PHE A 67 -8.71 -12.83 6.90
N SER A 68 -7.56 -12.16 6.79
CA SER A 68 -6.59 -12.08 7.87
C SER A 68 -5.71 -10.83 7.76
N GLN A 69 -5.12 -10.43 8.89
CA GLN A 69 -3.93 -9.58 8.90
C GLN A 69 -2.77 -10.29 8.19
N ASN A 70 -1.69 -9.54 7.89
CA ASN A 70 -0.48 -10.15 7.35
C ASN A 70 0.07 -11.21 8.31
N CYS A 71 0.25 -12.40 7.83
CA CYS A 71 0.86 -13.51 8.59
C CYS A 71 1.51 -14.51 7.64
N ILE A 72 2.37 -15.35 8.17
CA ILE A 72 3.03 -16.38 7.37
C ILE A 72 2.04 -17.40 6.81
N HIS A 73 0.95 -17.69 7.53
CA HIS A 73 -0.08 -18.65 7.08
C HIS A 73 -0.78 -18.19 5.80
N HIS A 74 -0.93 -16.87 5.60
CA HIS A 74 -1.43 -16.31 4.35
C HIS A 74 -0.53 -16.72 3.17
N LEU A 75 0.79 -16.60 3.32
CA LEU A 75 1.75 -16.99 2.26
C LEU A 75 1.73 -18.51 2.03
N TYR A 76 1.67 -19.32 3.09
CA TYR A 76 1.52 -20.78 2.94
C TYR A 76 0.26 -21.14 2.16
N THR A 77 -0.86 -20.48 2.46
CA THR A 77 -2.15 -20.70 1.82
C THR A 77 -2.13 -20.30 0.36
N ASP A 78 -1.61 -19.11 0.03
CA ASP A 78 -1.53 -18.63 -1.34
C ASP A 78 -0.69 -19.56 -2.23
N TYR A 79 0.56 -19.83 -1.82
CA TYR A 79 1.46 -20.65 -2.63
C TYR A 79 1.04 -22.12 -2.68
N GLY A 80 0.41 -22.63 -1.61
CA GLY A 80 -0.20 -23.96 -1.62
C GLY A 80 -1.38 -24.07 -2.57
N ALA A 81 -2.24 -23.05 -2.62
CA ALA A 81 -3.35 -22.97 -3.57
C ALA A 81 -2.84 -22.90 -5.02
N TYR A 82 -1.78 -22.11 -5.28
CA TYR A 82 -1.18 -22.03 -6.61
C TYR A 82 -0.62 -23.38 -7.09
N GLY A 83 -0.05 -24.18 -6.18
CA GLY A 83 0.45 -25.52 -6.49
C GLY A 83 -0.61 -26.49 -7.02
N VAL A 84 -1.87 -26.26 -6.73
CA VAL A 84 -3.03 -27.07 -7.19
C VAL A 84 -4.01 -26.27 -8.06
N ARG A 85 -3.55 -25.16 -8.63
CA ARG A 85 -4.31 -24.29 -9.55
C ARG A 85 -5.61 -23.72 -8.95
N VAL A 86 -5.69 -23.59 -7.63
CA VAL A 86 -6.82 -23.01 -6.90
C VAL A 86 -6.64 -21.50 -6.84
N ILE A 87 -7.72 -20.75 -7.08
CA ILE A 87 -7.73 -19.28 -7.05
C ILE A 87 -7.77 -18.82 -5.59
N SER A 88 -6.80 -18.00 -5.18
CA SER A 88 -6.79 -17.38 -3.85
C SER A 88 -7.31 -15.95 -3.89
N ILE A 89 -8.27 -15.62 -3.02
CA ILE A 89 -8.93 -14.32 -2.94
C ILE A 89 -8.62 -13.67 -1.59
N PRO A 90 -7.72 -12.69 -1.53
CA PRO A 90 -7.41 -12.03 -0.27
C PRO A 90 -8.45 -10.95 0.07
N PHE A 91 -9.05 -11.05 1.26
CA PHE A 91 -9.93 -10.03 1.83
C PHE A 91 -9.16 -9.12 2.78
N TYR A 92 -9.50 -7.85 2.83
CA TYR A 92 -8.96 -6.95 3.85
C TYR A 92 -9.42 -7.41 5.24
N ALA A 93 -8.50 -7.54 6.19
CA ALA A 93 -8.80 -7.95 7.56
C ALA A 93 -9.85 -7.06 8.26
N THR A 94 -10.01 -5.83 7.77
CA THR A 94 -10.97 -4.83 8.26
C THR A 94 -12.32 -4.87 7.53
N SER A 95 -12.53 -5.76 6.57
CA SER A 95 -13.78 -5.84 5.81
C SER A 95 -14.98 -6.11 6.73
N SER A 96 -16.11 -5.50 6.39
CA SER A 96 -17.38 -5.72 7.09
C SER A 96 -18.01 -7.07 6.72
N GLU A 97 -18.95 -7.54 7.53
CA GLU A 97 -19.71 -8.76 7.26
C GLU A 97 -20.41 -8.72 5.89
N GLN A 98 -21.01 -7.60 5.55
CA GLN A 98 -21.67 -7.41 4.26
C GLN A 98 -20.68 -7.51 3.09
N GLN A 99 -19.48 -6.94 3.24
CA GLN A 99 -18.45 -7.01 2.22
C GLN A 99 -17.96 -8.45 2.01
N ILE A 100 -17.62 -9.17 3.10
CA ILE A 100 -17.13 -10.55 2.97
C ILE A 100 -18.23 -11.48 2.47
N GLN A 101 -19.49 -11.32 2.90
CA GLN A 101 -20.64 -12.08 2.38
C GLN A 101 -20.77 -11.91 0.87
N TYR A 102 -20.77 -10.65 0.40
CA TYR A 102 -20.83 -10.32 -1.03
C TYR A 102 -19.72 -10.99 -1.81
N MET A 103 -18.45 -10.86 -1.37
CA MET A 103 -17.30 -11.40 -2.07
C MET A 103 -17.30 -12.95 -2.09
N ILE A 104 -17.74 -13.60 -1.01
CA ILE A 104 -17.87 -15.05 -0.93
C ILE A 104 -18.92 -15.55 -1.94
N GLN A 105 -20.07 -14.90 -2.01
CA GLN A 105 -21.16 -15.26 -2.92
C GLN A 105 -20.78 -14.97 -4.39
N ASP A 106 -20.19 -13.80 -4.66
CA ASP A 106 -19.78 -13.39 -6.02
C ASP A 106 -18.74 -14.35 -6.62
N ALA A 107 -17.74 -14.74 -5.82
CA ALA A 107 -16.68 -15.62 -6.26
C ALA A 107 -16.91 -17.12 -6.00
N ASN A 108 -18.04 -17.51 -5.41
CA ASN A 108 -18.35 -18.90 -5.01
C ASN A 108 -17.25 -19.51 -4.13
N VAL A 109 -16.78 -18.78 -3.12
CA VAL A 109 -15.72 -19.25 -2.22
C VAL A 109 -16.15 -20.49 -1.46
N LYS A 110 -15.33 -21.55 -1.53
CA LYS A 110 -15.56 -22.82 -0.82
C LYS A 110 -14.92 -22.87 0.56
N PHE A 111 -13.67 -22.42 0.67
CA PHE A 111 -12.95 -22.41 1.94
C PHE A 111 -12.51 -21.00 2.28
N LEU A 112 -12.76 -20.58 3.51
CA LEU A 112 -12.36 -19.28 4.05
C LEU A 112 -11.32 -19.49 5.15
N PHE A 113 -10.12 -18.99 4.91
CA PHE A 113 -9.05 -18.95 5.89
C PHE A 113 -9.12 -17.63 6.66
N VAL A 114 -9.23 -17.70 7.99
CA VAL A 114 -9.41 -16.52 8.86
C VAL A 114 -8.25 -16.35 9.84
N GLY A 115 -7.92 -15.12 10.16
CA GLY A 115 -6.82 -14.77 11.07
C GLY A 115 -7.18 -14.96 12.53
N GLU A 116 -7.76 -13.93 13.12
CA GLU A 116 -8.00 -13.76 14.55
C GLU A 116 -9.50 -13.91 14.88
N GLN A 117 -9.86 -13.76 16.18
CA GLN A 117 -11.22 -13.94 16.67
C GLN A 117 -12.24 -13.07 15.93
N GLU A 118 -11.91 -11.81 15.65
CA GLU A 118 -12.82 -10.89 14.95
C GLU A 118 -13.20 -11.40 13.56
N GLN A 119 -12.22 -11.87 12.78
CA GLN A 119 -12.46 -12.39 11.44
C GLN A 119 -13.25 -13.70 11.50
N TYR A 120 -12.93 -14.58 12.47
CA TYR A 120 -13.71 -15.81 12.69
C TYR A 120 -15.16 -15.51 13.04
N ASP A 121 -15.42 -14.61 13.98
CA ASP A 121 -16.77 -14.26 14.41
C ASP A 121 -17.61 -13.67 13.28
N LYS A 122 -17.03 -12.78 12.47
CA LYS A 122 -17.68 -12.25 11.26
C LYS A 122 -18.01 -13.36 10.26
N ALA A 123 -17.05 -14.25 9.98
CA ALA A 123 -17.23 -15.37 9.07
C ALA A 123 -18.35 -16.31 9.53
N ARG A 124 -18.40 -16.62 10.82
CA ARG A 124 -19.44 -17.47 11.41
C ARG A 124 -20.83 -16.88 11.28
N ARG A 125 -20.99 -15.57 11.54
CA ARG A 125 -22.31 -14.92 11.43
C ARG A 125 -22.89 -14.97 10.03
N ILE A 126 -22.07 -14.95 9.00
CA ILE A 126 -22.53 -14.96 7.60
C ILE A 126 -22.52 -16.36 6.96
N GLN A 127 -21.96 -17.38 7.60
CA GLN A 127 -21.75 -18.70 6.98
C GLN A 127 -23.04 -19.30 6.44
N SER A 128 -24.15 -19.23 7.20
CA SER A 128 -25.45 -19.73 6.77
C SER A 128 -26.04 -18.97 5.56
N LEU A 129 -25.55 -17.77 5.29
CA LEU A 129 -25.95 -16.94 4.16
C LEU A 129 -25.10 -17.20 2.91
N CYS A 130 -24.03 -18.02 3.03
CA CYS A 130 -23.08 -18.33 1.98
C CYS A 130 -23.08 -19.84 1.66
N PRO A 131 -23.99 -20.33 0.82
CA PRO A 131 -24.18 -21.78 0.57
C PRO A 131 -22.94 -22.50 0.01
N THR A 132 -22.05 -21.77 -0.66
CA THR A 132 -20.80 -22.31 -1.22
C THR A 132 -19.69 -22.46 -0.18
N LEU A 133 -19.82 -21.82 0.99
CA LEU A 133 -18.79 -21.82 2.04
C LEU A 133 -18.88 -23.11 2.87
N GLU A 134 -18.05 -24.09 2.52
CA GLU A 134 -18.03 -25.42 3.12
C GLU A 134 -17.19 -25.46 4.40
N ARG A 135 -16.07 -24.70 4.46
CA ARG A 135 -15.09 -24.75 5.56
C ARG A 135 -14.59 -23.38 5.96
N ILE A 136 -14.34 -23.20 7.26
CA ILE A 136 -13.58 -22.08 7.83
C ILE A 136 -12.31 -22.66 8.47
N ILE A 137 -11.14 -22.20 8.04
CA ILE A 137 -9.83 -22.63 8.55
C ILE A 137 -9.22 -21.47 9.33
N VAL A 138 -8.90 -21.67 10.61
CA VAL A 138 -8.47 -20.61 11.52
C VAL A 138 -6.97 -20.63 11.74
N PHE A 139 -6.30 -19.54 11.45
CA PHE A 139 -4.83 -19.42 11.55
C PHE A 139 -4.35 -19.34 13.00
N ASP A 140 -5.01 -18.50 13.82
CA ASP A 140 -4.62 -18.29 15.21
C ASP A 140 -5.22 -19.38 16.10
N SER A 141 -4.36 -20.18 16.72
CA SER A 141 -4.77 -21.25 17.64
C SER A 141 -5.40 -20.74 18.95
N SER A 142 -5.31 -19.46 19.24
CA SER A 142 -5.94 -18.84 20.42
C SER A 142 -7.43 -18.50 20.21
N VAL A 143 -7.89 -18.52 18.97
CA VAL A 143 -9.31 -18.29 18.60
C VAL A 143 -10.19 -19.38 19.23
N ARG A 144 -11.29 -18.96 19.84
CA ARG A 144 -12.25 -19.88 20.42
C ARG A 144 -13.29 -20.25 19.36
N LEU A 145 -13.24 -21.50 18.91
CA LEU A 145 -14.24 -22.03 17.99
C LEU A 145 -15.57 -22.22 18.71
N SER A 146 -16.67 -21.98 18.02
CA SER A 146 -18.02 -22.26 18.55
C SER A 146 -18.20 -23.77 18.79
N GLN A 147 -18.78 -24.17 19.92
CA GLN A 147 -19.02 -25.58 20.27
C GLN A 147 -19.90 -26.33 19.26
N HIS A 148 -20.72 -25.62 18.49
CA HIS A 148 -21.66 -26.18 17.51
C HIS A 148 -21.22 -25.90 16.07
N ASP A 149 -19.90 -25.79 15.83
CA ASP A 149 -19.35 -25.52 14.51
C ASP A 149 -18.55 -26.73 13.97
N PRO A 150 -19.18 -27.66 13.25
CA PRO A 150 -18.49 -28.81 12.68
C PRO A 150 -17.67 -28.46 11.45
N ASN A 151 -17.81 -27.23 10.92
CA ASN A 151 -17.20 -26.82 9.66
C ASN A 151 -15.94 -25.98 9.85
N SER A 152 -15.60 -25.61 11.08
CA SER A 152 -14.38 -24.86 11.38
C SER A 152 -13.29 -25.76 11.98
N ILE A 153 -12.07 -25.60 11.50
CA ILE A 153 -10.88 -26.30 12.00
C ILE A 153 -9.72 -25.33 12.15
N TYR A 154 -8.78 -25.67 13.03
CA TYR A 154 -7.52 -24.91 13.11
C TYR A 154 -6.61 -25.25 11.94
N PHE A 155 -5.79 -24.27 11.52
CA PHE A 155 -4.82 -24.45 10.44
C PHE A 155 -3.83 -25.59 10.71
N ALA A 156 -3.45 -25.82 11.98
CA ALA A 156 -2.62 -26.94 12.37
C ALA A 156 -3.29 -28.30 12.06
N ASP A 157 -4.61 -28.42 12.25
CA ASP A 157 -5.34 -29.65 11.92
C ASP A 157 -5.58 -29.78 10.42
N PHE A 158 -5.79 -28.67 9.72
CA PHE A 158 -5.82 -28.64 8.26
C PHE A 158 -4.50 -29.14 7.65
N LEU A 159 -3.33 -28.73 8.17
CA LEU A 159 -2.03 -29.21 7.70
C LEU A 159 -1.84 -30.71 7.90
N LYS A 160 -2.34 -31.29 9.01
CA LYS A 160 -2.28 -32.74 9.24
C LYS A 160 -3.00 -33.55 8.14
N LEU A 161 -4.01 -32.99 7.51
CA LEU A 161 -4.66 -33.62 6.35
C LEU A 161 -3.69 -33.73 5.16
N GLY A 162 -2.78 -32.77 5.00
CA GLY A 162 -1.76 -32.79 3.95
C GLY A 162 -0.53 -33.63 4.30
N GLU A 163 -0.16 -33.71 5.59
CA GLU A 163 0.96 -34.53 6.07
C GLU A 163 0.62 -36.03 6.01
N GLY A 164 -0.59 -36.39 6.49
CA GLY A 164 -1.00 -37.79 6.63
C GLY A 164 -1.38 -38.48 5.33
N PHE A 165 -1.76 -37.73 4.31
CA PHE A 165 -2.24 -38.23 3.02
C PHE A 165 -1.61 -37.46 1.85
N PRO A 166 -0.33 -37.74 1.53
CA PRO A 166 0.36 -37.03 0.45
C PRO A 166 -0.24 -37.37 -0.92
N ARG A 167 -0.50 -36.34 -1.73
CA ARG A 167 -1.07 -36.43 -3.09
C ARG A 167 -0.07 -35.93 -4.13
N GLU A 168 1.20 -36.32 -3.99
CA GLU A 168 2.32 -35.81 -4.80
C GLU A 168 2.08 -35.93 -6.30
N ALA A 169 1.61 -37.12 -6.76
CA ALA A 169 1.34 -37.34 -8.17
C ALA A 169 0.26 -36.41 -8.72
N GLU A 170 -0.75 -36.10 -7.93
CA GLU A 170 -1.84 -35.20 -8.33
C GLU A 170 -1.40 -33.73 -8.31
N VAL A 171 -0.55 -33.36 -7.36
CA VAL A 171 0.08 -32.02 -7.37
C VAL A 171 0.96 -31.87 -8.62
N GLU A 172 1.77 -32.88 -8.96
CA GLU A 172 2.58 -32.88 -10.18
C GLU A 172 1.72 -32.80 -11.44
N GLU A 173 0.58 -33.51 -11.48
CA GLU A 173 -0.37 -33.42 -12.59
C GLU A 173 -0.99 -32.00 -12.69
N CYS A 174 -1.41 -31.40 -11.59
CA CYS A 174 -1.89 -30.01 -11.55
C CYS A 174 -0.84 -29.05 -12.08
N LEU A 175 0.42 -29.20 -11.66
CA LEU A 175 1.52 -28.34 -12.12
C LEU A 175 1.83 -28.55 -13.62
N ALA A 176 1.78 -29.79 -14.11
CA ALA A 176 1.99 -30.10 -15.52
C ALA A 176 0.90 -29.52 -16.43
N GLN A 177 -0.32 -29.37 -15.92
CA GLN A 177 -1.46 -28.78 -16.61
C GLN A 177 -1.62 -27.28 -16.36
N ALA A 178 -0.78 -26.66 -15.52
CA ALA A 178 -0.87 -25.25 -15.19
C ALA A 178 -0.67 -24.37 -16.41
N SER A 179 -1.59 -23.44 -16.62
CA SER A 179 -1.56 -22.48 -17.73
C SER A 179 -1.21 -21.09 -17.23
N TYR A 180 -0.48 -20.33 -18.01
CA TYR A 180 -0.26 -18.91 -17.73
C TYR A 180 -1.55 -18.08 -17.80
N ASP A 181 -2.59 -18.56 -18.48
CA ASP A 181 -3.91 -17.93 -18.56
C ASP A 181 -4.84 -18.34 -17.41
N ASP A 182 -4.44 -19.30 -16.55
CA ASP A 182 -5.17 -19.63 -15.33
C ASP A 182 -5.26 -18.40 -14.42
N ILE A 183 -6.42 -18.24 -13.76
CA ILE A 183 -6.60 -17.19 -12.77
C ILE A 183 -5.82 -17.56 -11.50
N CYS A 184 -4.93 -16.67 -11.09
CA CYS A 184 -4.14 -16.81 -9.87
C CYS A 184 -4.87 -16.19 -8.68
N ASN A 185 -5.34 -14.95 -8.85
CA ASN A 185 -6.07 -14.21 -7.84
C ASN A 185 -7.26 -13.46 -8.43
N ILE A 186 -8.25 -13.17 -7.58
CA ILE A 186 -9.28 -12.17 -7.81
C ILE A 186 -9.17 -11.15 -6.68
N LEU A 187 -8.83 -9.90 -7.00
CA LEU A 187 -8.69 -8.83 -6.01
C LEU A 187 -9.89 -7.87 -6.10
N TYR A 188 -10.65 -7.78 -5.00
CA TYR A 188 -11.79 -6.87 -4.95
C TYR A 188 -11.37 -5.45 -4.65
N THR A 189 -11.73 -4.53 -5.57
CA THR A 189 -11.49 -3.10 -5.41
C THR A 189 -12.77 -2.42 -4.92
N SER A 190 -12.64 -1.54 -3.93
CA SER A 190 -13.74 -0.68 -3.52
C SER A 190 -13.94 0.42 -4.57
N GLY A 191 -14.89 0.21 -5.48
CA GLY A 191 -15.33 1.26 -6.39
C GLY A 191 -15.82 2.50 -5.60
N THR A 192 -15.52 3.69 -6.09
CA THR A 192 -15.99 4.95 -5.47
C THR A 192 -17.51 5.14 -5.60
N THR A 193 -18.18 4.35 -6.44
CA THR A 193 -19.58 4.57 -6.84
C THR A 193 -20.49 3.34 -6.81
N GLY A 194 -20.04 2.19 -6.26
CA GLY A 194 -20.87 0.98 -6.29
C GLY A 194 -20.28 -0.23 -5.55
N GLU A 195 -20.82 -1.41 -5.84
CA GLU A 195 -20.31 -2.67 -5.31
C GLU A 195 -18.87 -2.93 -5.76
N SER A 196 -18.08 -3.59 -4.91
CA SER A 196 -16.70 -3.95 -5.22
C SER A 196 -16.62 -4.86 -6.44
N LYS A 197 -15.67 -4.60 -7.33
CA LYS A 197 -15.43 -5.42 -8.53
C LYS A 197 -14.21 -6.30 -8.30
N GLY A 198 -14.31 -7.58 -8.64
CA GLY A 198 -13.20 -8.52 -8.59
C GLY A 198 -12.30 -8.37 -9.83
N VAL A 199 -11.09 -7.90 -9.65
CA VAL A 199 -10.08 -7.80 -10.73
C VAL A 199 -9.44 -9.17 -10.93
N ILE A 200 -9.49 -9.69 -12.15
CA ILE A 200 -8.86 -10.96 -12.51
C ILE A 200 -7.35 -10.76 -12.69
N LEU A 201 -6.54 -11.53 -11.98
CA LEU A 201 -5.09 -11.57 -12.10
C LEU A 201 -4.65 -12.98 -12.50
N THR A 202 -3.98 -13.11 -13.66
CA THR A 202 -3.50 -14.39 -14.18
C THR A 202 -2.02 -14.61 -13.87
N TYR A 203 -1.55 -15.86 -13.97
CA TYR A 203 -0.12 -16.18 -13.83
C TYR A 203 0.74 -15.45 -14.86
N LYS A 204 0.22 -15.26 -16.09
CA LYS A 204 0.88 -14.48 -17.14
C LYS A 204 1.15 -13.04 -16.73
N MET A 205 0.18 -12.39 -16.08
CA MET A 205 0.34 -11.03 -15.57
C MET A 205 1.42 -10.97 -14.50
N TYR A 206 1.44 -11.92 -13.54
CA TYR A 206 2.47 -11.99 -12.49
C TYR A 206 3.86 -12.16 -13.11
N GLN A 207 4.02 -13.06 -14.07
CA GLN A 207 5.31 -13.26 -14.73
C GLN A 207 5.77 -11.97 -15.43
N ALA A 208 4.91 -11.36 -16.23
CA ALA A 208 5.22 -10.12 -16.94
C ALA A 208 5.59 -8.98 -15.97
N ALA A 209 4.82 -8.83 -14.88
CA ALA A 209 5.08 -7.81 -13.88
C ALA A 209 6.43 -8.03 -13.17
N MET A 210 6.75 -9.26 -12.77
CA MET A 210 8.03 -9.60 -12.14
C MET A 210 9.20 -9.36 -13.09
N ASP A 211 9.08 -9.79 -14.36
CA ASP A 211 10.13 -9.62 -15.37
C ASP A 211 10.39 -8.13 -15.71
N ALA A 212 9.34 -7.31 -15.78
CA ALA A 212 9.46 -5.89 -16.04
C ALA A 212 10.03 -5.13 -14.81
N ASN A 213 9.49 -5.39 -13.61
CA ASN A 213 9.91 -4.68 -12.40
C ASN A 213 11.37 -4.95 -12.01
N ARG A 214 11.86 -6.20 -12.07
CA ARG A 214 13.25 -6.51 -11.68
C ARG A 214 14.32 -5.82 -12.52
N LYS A 215 13.96 -5.32 -13.72
CA LYS A 215 14.88 -4.52 -14.55
C LYS A 215 15.00 -3.08 -14.04
N SER A 216 13.95 -2.56 -13.46
CA SER A 216 13.87 -1.18 -12.96
C SER A 216 14.18 -1.10 -11.47
N VAL A 217 13.82 -2.13 -10.71
CA VAL A 217 13.92 -2.21 -9.24
C VAL A 217 14.74 -3.46 -8.87
N PRO A 218 16.07 -3.35 -8.73
CA PRO A 218 16.99 -4.48 -8.60
C PRO A 218 17.03 -5.06 -7.17
N VAL A 219 15.89 -5.51 -6.65
CA VAL A 219 15.85 -6.31 -5.41
C VAL A 219 16.60 -7.64 -5.61
N ASN A 220 17.29 -8.14 -4.59
CA ASN A 220 18.14 -9.31 -4.69
C ASN A 220 18.16 -10.14 -3.39
N GLU A 221 18.87 -11.28 -3.40
CA GLU A 221 18.93 -12.25 -2.31
C GLU A 221 19.62 -11.77 -1.02
N LYS A 222 20.17 -10.56 -1.01
CA LYS A 222 20.75 -9.94 0.18
C LYS A 222 19.77 -9.01 0.87
N ASP A 223 18.65 -8.72 0.22
CA ASP A 223 17.64 -7.86 0.78
C ASP A 223 16.84 -8.56 1.87
N ARG A 224 16.49 -7.77 2.87
CA ARG A 224 15.53 -8.08 3.93
C ARG A 224 14.35 -7.15 3.79
N VAL A 225 13.25 -7.70 3.28
CA VAL A 225 12.08 -6.92 2.85
C VAL A 225 10.99 -7.00 3.90
N ILE A 226 10.66 -5.89 4.56
CA ILE A 226 9.56 -5.87 5.51
C ILE A 226 8.23 -5.58 4.80
N ASN A 227 7.24 -6.46 5.03
CA ASN A 227 5.89 -6.30 4.52
C ASN A 227 5.07 -5.44 5.46
N PHE A 228 4.69 -4.27 5.00
CA PHE A 228 3.99 -3.23 5.77
C PHE A 228 2.54 -3.07 5.36
N LEU A 229 2.27 -3.07 4.06
CA LEU A 229 0.93 -2.94 3.51
C LEU A 229 0.21 -4.30 3.55
N PRO A 230 -1.13 -4.34 3.50
CA PRO A 230 -1.86 -5.61 3.51
C PRO A 230 -1.56 -6.48 2.29
N PHE A 231 -1.38 -7.80 2.47
CA PHE A 231 -1.27 -8.76 1.36
C PHE A 231 -2.54 -8.84 0.50
N SER A 232 -3.65 -8.30 0.99
CA SER A 232 -4.88 -8.11 0.21
C SER A 232 -4.80 -6.95 -0.79
N HIS A 233 -3.78 -6.10 -0.69
CA HIS A 233 -3.54 -5.02 -1.65
C HIS A 233 -2.53 -5.45 -2.72
N VAL A 234 -2.81 -5.16 -3.98
CA VAL A 234 -2.00 -5.56 -5.14
C VAL A 234 -0.55 -5.11 -5.04
N PHE A 235 -0.28 -3.94 -4.49
CA PHE A 235 1.08 -3.39 -4.38
C PHE A 235 1.96 -4.24 -3.46
N GLU A 236 1.50 -4.56 -2.24
CA GLU A 236 2.26 -5.42 -1.33
C GLU A 236 2.38 -6.84 -1.87
N ARG A 237 1.31 -7.38 -2.45
CA ARG A 237 1.30 -8.72 -3.05
C ARG A 237 2.30 -8.83 -4.18
N GLY A 238 2.32 -7.87 -5.12
CA GLY A 238 3.29 -7.83 -6.22
C GLY A 238 4.73 -7.67 -5.71
N TRP A 239 4.92 -6.81 -4.70
CA TRP A 239 6.23 -6.59 -4.07
C TRP A 239 6.75 -7.83 -3.34
N ALA A 240 5.90 -8.52 -2.58
CA ALA A 240 6.25 -9.79 -1.94
C ALA A 240 6.60 -10.87 -2.96
N CYS A 241 5.83 -11.02 -4.04
CA CYS A 241 6.13 -11.95 -5.13
C CYS A 241 7.49 -11.65 -5.78
N LEU A 242 7.76 -10.40 -6.12
CA LEU A 242 9.04 -9.98 -6.72
C LEU A 242 10.22 -10.26 -5.76
N SER A 243 10.04 -9.98 -4.48
CA SER A 243 11.06 -10.18 -3.45
C SER A 243 11.38 -11.68 -3.27
N LEU A 244 10.35 -12.53 -3.18
CA LEU A 244 10.53 -13.98 -3.11
C LEU A 244 11.18 -14.53 -4.39
N ALA A 245 10.79 -14.02 -5.57
CA ALA A 245 11.40 -14.41 -6.84
C ALA A 245 12.88 -14.00 -6.94
N ALA A 246 13.26 -12.91 -6.28
CA ALA A 246 14.66 -12.47 -6.16
C ALA A 246 15.47 -13.27 -5.11
N GLY A 247 14.80 -14.05 -4.26
CA GLY A 247 15.43 -14.82 -3.17
C GLY A 247 15.67 -14.01 -1.90
N ALA A 248 15.04 -12.84 -1.77
CA ALA A 248 15.11 -11.99 -0.58
C ALA A 248 14.39 -12.62 0.62
N GLU A 249 14.83 -12.29 1.83
CA GLU A 249 14.12 -12.62 3.06
C GLU A 249 12.93 -11.70 3.24
N LEU A 250 11.71 -12.24 3.41
CA LEU A 250 10.56 -11.44 3.81
C LEU A 250 10.46 -11.36 5.34
N ILE A 251 10.12 -10.18 5.84
CA ILE A 251 9.81 -9.92 7.25
C ILE A 251 8.33 -9.54 7.32
N VAL A 252 7.51 -10.41 7.86
CA VAL A 252 6.06 -10.22 7.91
C VAL A 252 5.68 -9.40 9.14
N ASN A 253 5.33 -8.15 8.92
CA ASN A 253 4.78 -7.27 9.96
C ASN A 253 3.26 -7.43 9.99
N THR A 254 2.74 -8.02 11.08
CA THR A 254 1.31 -8.38 11.22
C THR A 254 0.43 -7.14 11.36
N TYR A 255 0.83 -6.19 12.23
CA TYR A 255 0.03 -5.02 12.53
C TYR A 255 0.70 -3.74 12.02
N PRO A 256 0.06 -2.97 11.11
CA PRO A 256 0.65 -1.74 10.57
C PRO A 256 1.11 -0.73 11.63
N LYS A 257 0.45 -0.70 12.79
CA LYS A 257 0.80 0.20 13.90
C LYS A 257 2.18 -0.10 14.51
N GLU A 258 2.67 -1.33 14.37
CA GLU A 258 3.94 -1.79 14.95
C GLU A 258 5.14 -1.60 14.00
N ILE A 259 4.92 -1.04 12.80
CA ILE A 259 5.96 -0.98 11.76
C ILE A 259 7.26 -0.33 12.25
N GLN A 260 7.20 0.75 13.03
CA GLN A 260 8.42 1.42 13.52
C GLN A 260 9.22 0.54 14.46
N GLN A 261 8.54 -0.19 15.35
CA GLN A 261 9.17 -1.14 16.27
C GLN A 261 9.76 -2.30 15.48
N SER A 262 8.99 -2.89 14.58
CA SER A 262 9.42 -4.00 13.73
C SER A 262 10.66 -3.65 12.89
N MET A 263 10.71 -2.44 12.32
CA MET A 263 11.88 -1.95 11.59
C MET A 263 13.13 -1.85 12.47
N ARG A 264 12.99 -1.34 13.70
CA ARG A 264 14.11 -1.22 14.65
C ARG A 264 14.63 -2.57 15.14
N GLU A 265 13.76 -3.57 15.22
CA GLU A 265 14.13 -4.91 15.69
C GLU A 265 14.69 -5.77 14.56
N THR A 266 14.24 -5.58 13.34
CA THR A 266 14.59 -6.44 12.22
C THR A 266 15.57 -5.84 11.22
N HIS A 267 15.79 -4.52 11.26
CA HIS A 267 16.73 -3.80 10.38
C HIS A 267 16.56 -4.12 8.89
N PRO A 268 15.37 -3.87 8.30
CA PRO A 268 15.13 -4.19 6.90
C PRO A 268 15.98 -3.31 5.96
N THR A 269 16.27 -3.83 4.77
CA THR A 269 16.92 -3.06 3.69
C THR A 269 15.90 -2.45 2.74
N SER A 270 14.67 -2.98 2.72
CA SER A 270 13.67 -2.60 1.75
C SER A 270 12.24 -2.73 2.30
N MET A 271 11.33 -1.89 1.79
CA MET A 271 9.92 -1.87 2.17
C MET A 271 9.09 -1.18 1.09
N ALA A 272 7.99 -1.79 0.65
CA ALA A 272 6.95 -1.06 -0.08
C ALA A 272 6.17 -0.17 0.88
N SER A 273 5.88 1.05 0.50
CA SER A 273 5.25 2.03 1.37
C SER A 273 4.29 2.97 0.63
N VAL A 274 3.49 3.68 1.41
CA VAL A 274 2.63 4.75 0.91
C VAL A 274 3.19 6.11 1.33
N PRO A 275 2.87 7.21 0.62
CA PRO A 275 3.39 8.54 0.93
C PRO A 275 3.18 8.95 2.39
N ARG A 276 2.04 8.62 2.99
CA ARG A 276 1.71 8.93 4.38
C ARG A 276 2.74 8.42 5.40
N PHE A 277 3.39 7.31 5.13
CA PHE A 277 4.48 6.81 5.96
C PHE A 277 5.66 7.80 5.99
N TRP A 278 6.08 8.27 4.83
CA TRP A 278 7.21 9.20 4.69
C TRP A 278 6.88 10.61 5.16
N GLU A 279 5.64 11.06 5.00
CA GLU A 279 5.15 12.32 5.59
C GLU A 279 5.29 12.29 7.12
N LYS A 280 4.85 11.20 7.78
CA LYS A 280 5.03 11.03 9.24
C LYS A 280 6.51 10.99 9.63
N VAL A 281 7.36 10.33 8.85
CA VAL A 281 8.82 10.32 9.08
C VAL A 281 9.39 11.74 8.95
N TYR A 282 9.01 12.47 7.91
CA TYR A 282 9.44 13.85 7.68
C TYR A 282 9.08 14.75 8.85
N VAL A 283 7.83 14.73 9.28
CA VAL A 283 7.32 15.52 10.41
C VAL A 283 8.07 15.17 11.70
N ALA A 284 8.21 13.89 12.02
CA ALA A 284 8.87 13.44 13.24
C ALA A 284 10.35 13.84 13.30
N VAL A 285 11.07 13.76 12.17
CA VAL A 285 12.47 14.20 12.10
C VAL A 285 12.58 15.70 12.26
N LYS A 286 11.69 16.47 11.63
CA LYS A 286 11.66 17.94 11.73
C LYS A 286 11.39 18.41 13.17
N GLU A 287 10.39 17.85 13.82
CA GLU A 287 10.08 18.15 15.23
C GLU A 287 11.25 17.86 16.16
N ARG A 288 11.92 16.72 15.96
CA ARG A 288 13.10 16.37 16.75
C ARG A 288 14.22 17.38 16.56
N MET A 289 14.40 17.88 15.32
CA MET A 289 15.40 18.92 15.06
C MET A 289 15.03 20.27 15.66
N ASP A 290 13.77 20.63 15.67
CA ASP A 290 13.29 21.85 16.30
C ASP A 290 13.52 21.85 17.83
N LYS A 291 13.41 20.69 18.47
CA LYS A 291 13.69 20.48 19.91
C LYS A 291 15.20 20.29 20.21
N SER A 292 16.07 20.21 19.18
CA SER A 292 17.53 19.99 19.34
C SER A 292 18.30 21.29 19.58
N SER A 293 19.57 21.18 20.02
CA SER A 293 20.46 22.33 20.15
C SER A 293 20.70 23.03 18.81
N ILE A 294 21.01 24.32 18.86
CA ILE A 294 21.28 25.13 17.67
C ILE A 294 22.42 24.50 16.81
N VAL A 295 23.43 23.92 17.46
CA VAL A 295 24.56 23.29 16.76
C VAL A 295 24.10 22.02 16.04
N GLN A 296 23.37 21.14 16.71
CA GLN A 296 22.82 19.91 16.13
C GLN A 296 21.90 20.23 14.95
N ARG A 297 21.04 21.22 15.08
CA ARG A 297 20.12 21.67 14.03
C ARG A 297 20.89 22.20 12.82
N LYS A 298 21.90 23.05 13.00
CA LYS A 298 22.74 23.56 11.92
C LYS A 298 23.48 22.42 11.19
N LEU A 299 24.06 21.48 11.93
CA LEU A 299 24.74 20.31 11.36
C LEU A 299 23.78 19.43 10.56
N PHE A 300 22.59 19.18 11.07
CA PHE A 300 21.57 18.41 10.35
C PHE A 300 21.15 19.07 9.04
N TYR A 301 20.78 20.36 9.05
CA TYR A 301 20.37 21.06 7.83
C TYR A 301 21.52 21.20 6.83
N HIS A 302 22.76 21.35 7.30
CA HIS A 302 23.93 21.29 6.41
C HIS A 302 24.06 19.92 5.76
N ALA A 303 23.99 18.82 6.53
CA ALA A 303 24.06 17.46 6.01
C ALA A 303 22.93 17.15 5.03
N LEU A 304 21.71 17.60 5.34
CA LEU A 304 20.55 17.47 4.46
C LEU A 304 20.76 18.21 3.12
N ASN A 305 21.31 19.42 3.16
CA ASN A 305 21.61 20.19 1.94
C ASN A 305 22.70 19.53 1.09
N VAL A 306 23.73 18.95 1.70
CA VAL A 306 24.77 18.17 1.01
C VAL A 306 24.15 16.94 0.34
N GLY A 307 23.31 16.19 1.07
CA GLY A 307 22.56 15.06 0.53
C GLY A 307 21.65 15.45 -0.64
N ARG A 308 20.90 16.55 -0.50
CA ARG A 308 20.03 17.11 -1.55
C ARG A 308 20.82 17.50 -2.80
N LYS A 309 21.95 18.22 -2.63
CA LYS A 309 22.81 18.58 -3.77
C LYS A 309 23.24 17.32 -4.52
N ARG A 310 23.81 16.33 -3.79
CA ARG A 310 24.31 15.09 -4.40
C ARG A 310 23.20 14.29 -5.09
N ASN A 311 22.12 13.98 -4.38
CA ASN A 311 21.12 13.01 -4.85
C ASN A 311 20.14 13.66 -5.83
N ILE A 312 19.67 14.90 -5.59
CA ILE A 312 18.66 15.57 -6.43
C ILE A 312 19.27 16.44 -7.52
N GLN A 313 20.31 17.25 -7.21
CA GLN A 313 20.86 18.19 -8.22
C GLN A 313 21.84 17.53 -9.19
N TYR A 314 22.48 16.41 -8.79
CA TYR A 314 23.42 15.68 -9.64
C TYR A 314 22.87 14.32 -10.06
N LEU A 315 22.68 13.36 -9.16
CA LEU A 315 22.33 11.98 -9.53
C LEU A 315 20.96 11.87 -10.21
N ALA A 316 19.92 12.47 -9.65
CA ALA A 316 18.60 12.48 -10.27
C ALA A 316 18.59 13.10 -11.68
N ARG A 317 19.53 13.97 -11.98
CA ARG A 317 19.69 14.60 -13.30
C ARG A 317 20.70 13.90 -14.21
N GLY A 318 21.20 12.73 -13.82
CA GLY A 318 22.21 11.99 -14.57
C GLY A 318 23.58 12.69 -14.65
N LYS A 319 23.86 13.64 -13.75
CA LYS A 319 25.10 14.40 -13.74
C LYS A 319 26.16 13.72 -12.87
N ARG A 320 27.43 13.81 -13.28
CA ARG A 320 28.55 13.35 -12.46
C ARG A 320 28.71 14.22 -11.22
N VAL A 321 28.76 13.59 -10.05
CA VAL A 321 28.97 14.29 -8.77
C VAL A 321 30.43 14.75 -8.68
N PRO A 322 30.72 16.05 -8.34
CA PRO A 322 32.08 16.53 -8.07
C PRO A 322 32.73 15.76 -6.92
N LEU A 323 34.02 15.47 -7.02
CA LEU A 323 34.76 14.72 -6.00
C LEU A 323 34.70 15.38 -4.61
N THR A 324 34.76 16.69 -4.55
CA THR A 324 34.64 17.46 -3.29
C THR A 324 33.29 17.24 -2.63
N LEU A 325 32.20 17.31 -3.39
CA LEU A 325 30.85 17.03 -2.89
C LEU A 325 30.69 15.56 -2.47
N GLU A 326 31.29 14.61 -3.20
CA GLU A 326 31.25 13.20 -2.85
C GLU A 326 31.98 12.91 -1.53
N MET A 327 33.13 13.55 -1.29
CA MET A 327 33.88 13.45 -0.02
C MET A 327 33.09 14.08 1.13
N GLU A 328 32.54 15.27 0.91
CA GLU A 328 31.69 15.94 1.90
C GLU A 328 30.45 15.08 2.25
N TYR A 329 29.79 14.53 1.23
CA TYR A 329 28.65 13.62 1.44
C TYR A 329 29.04 12.38 2.25
N LYS A 330 30.15 11.73 1.93
CA LYS A 330 30.62 10.56 2.70
C LYS A 330 30.83 10.91 4.18
N PHE A 331 31.37 12.09 4.47
CA PHE A 331 31.55 12.54 5.85
C PHE A 331 30.23 12.80 6.55
N VAL A 332 29.34 13.62 6.00
CA VAL A 332 28.06 13.94 6.64
C VAL A 332 27.11 12.73 6.68
N ASN A 333 27.21 11.83 5.70
CA ASN A 333 26.46 10.57 5.71
C ASN A 333 26.86 9.67 6.89
N LYS A 334 28.18 9.54 7.14
CA LYS A 334 28.68 8.73 8.25
C LYS A 334 28.38 9.32 9.62
N THR A 335 28.40 10.64 9.76
CA THR A 335 28.33 11.33 11.05
C THR A 335 26.94 11.81 11.43
N VAL A 336 26.08 12.15 10.45
CA VAL A 336 24.75 12.76 10.68
C VAL A 336 23.63 11.92 10.06
N LEU A 337 23.65 11.71 8.73
CA LEU A 337 22.51 11.10 8.03
C LEU A 337 22.30 9.62 8.44
N SER A 338 23.38 8.87 8.69
CA SER A 338 23.27 7.50 9.18
C SER A 338 22.61 7.40 10.54
N LEU A 339 22.77 8.41 11.42
CA LEU A 339 22.11 8.44 12.72
C LEU A 339 20.60 8.61 12.57
N VAL A 340 20.15 9.45 11.61
CA VAL A 340 18.73 9.61 11.31
C VAL A 340 18.15 8.28 10.84
N ARG A 341 18.80 7.61 9.88
CA ARG A 341 18.33 6.31 9.37
C ARG A 341 18.30 5.22 10.44
N ARG A 342 19.31 5.14 11.31
CA ARG A 342 19.32 4.18 12.44
C ARG A 342 18.13 4.35 13.38
N GLN A 343 17.72 5.60 13.62
CA GLN A 343 16.54 5.85 14.47
C GLN A 343 15.24 5.34 13.85
N LEU A 344 15.20 5.21 12.53
CA LEU A 344 14.11 4.59 11.78
C LEU A 344 14.26 3.06 11.69
N GLY A 345 15.37 2.47 12.16
CA GLY A 345 15.68 1.06 11.96
C GLY A 345 16.25 0.74 10.58
N LEU A 346 16.63 1.78 9.81
CA LEU A 346 17.16 1.67 8.44
C LEU A 346 18.68 1.88 8.43
N GLU A 347 19.43 0.87 8.85
CA GLU A 347 20.91 0.97 8.89
C GLU A 347 21.52 0.92 7.50
N ASN A 348 21.02 0.00 6.65
CA ASN A 348 21.51 -0.23 5.29
C ASN A 348 20.34 -0.17 4.29
N PRO A 349 19.71 0.99 4.10
CA PRO A 349 18.57 1.12 3.19
C PRO A 349 19.02 0.87 1.75
N HIS A 350 18.25 0.01 1.03
CA HIS A 350 18.49 -0.27 -0.37
C HIS A 350 17.40 0.33 -1.25
N LEU A 351 16.18 -0.19 -1.21
CA LEU A 351 15.08 0.20 -2.11
C LEU A 351 13.78 0.41 -1.36
N PHE A 352 13.10 1.52 -1.59
CA PHE A 352 11.83 1.85 -0.94
C PHE A 352 10.78 2.28 -1.97
N PRO A 353 10.12 1.31 -2.65
CA PRO A 353 9.01 1.61 -3.54
C PRO A 353 7.89 2.32 -2.80
N THR A 354 7.39 3.42 -3.37
CA THR A 354 6.36 4.27 -2.79
C THR A 354 5.31 4.61 -3.85
N ALA A 355 4.07 4.26 -3.59
CA ALA A 355 2.96 4.43 -4.54
C ALA A 355 1.59 4.51 -3.83
N GLY A 356 0.50 4.60 -4.60
CA GLY A 356 -0.88 4.51 -4.12
C GLY A 356 -1.54 5.83 -3.76
N ALA A 357 -0.77 6.92 -3.64
CA ALA A 357 -1.26 8.29 -3.49
C ALA A 357 -0.22 9.29 -4.02
N TYR A 358 -0.56 10.57 -4.07
CA TYR A 358 0.36 11.63 -4.47
C TYR A 358 1.54 11.74 -3.49
N VAL A 359 2.77 11.75 -3.99
CA VAL A 359 4.00 12.01 -3.22
C VAL A 359 4.34 13.49 -3.32
N SER A 360 4.40 14.16 -2.19
CA SER A 360 4.81 15.57 -2.17
C SER A 360 6.31 15.69 -2.55
N PRO A 361 6.68 16.59 -3.46
CA PRO A 361 8.09 16.81 -3.84
C PRO A 361 9.01 17.11 -2.65
N GLU A 362 8.48 17.77 -1.63
CA GLU A 362 9.23 18.09 -0.41
C GLU A 362 9.62 16.82 0.36
N VAL A 363 8.68 15.89 0.49
CA VAL A 363 8.91 14.60 1.17
C VAL A 363 9.85 13.71 0.35
N GLU A 364 9.66 13.64 -0.96
CA GLU A 364 10.53 12.89 -1.87
C GLU A 364 11.99 13.41 -1.82
N GLU A 365 12.19 14.73 -1.96
CA GLU A 365 13.51 15.35 -1.83
C GLU A 365 14.15 15.07 -0.46
N PHE A 366 13.36 15.13 0.62
CA PHE A 366 13.84 14.85 1.97
C PHE A 366 14.33 13.42 2.10
N VAL A 367 13.56 12.43 1.66
CA VAL A 367 13.90 11.00 1.77
C VAL A 367 15.19 10.70 1.00
N HIS A 368 15.32 11.21 -0.22
CA HIS A 368 16.56 11.09 -0.98
C HIS A 368 17.72 11.82 -0.31
N SER A 369 17.48 12.99 0.30
CA SER A 369 18.53 13.78 0.96
C SER A 369 19.11 13.09 2.19
N ILE A 370 18.31 12.31 2.92
CA ILE A 370 18.81 11.49 4.05
C ILE A 370 19.46 10.18 3.59
N GLY A 371 19.60 9.95 2.28
CA GLY A 371 20.31 8.82 1.70
C GLY A 371 19.48 7.53 1.60
N ILE A 372 18.18 7.64 1.47
CA ILE A 372 17.25 6.53 1.18
C ILE A 372 16.85 6.61 -0.29
N THR A 373 16.94 5.49 -1.01
CA THR A 373 16.49 5.38 -2.39
C THR A 373 14.99 5.13 -2.41
N MET A 374 14.20 6.20 -2.50
CA MET A 374 12.76 6.12 -2.77
C MET A 374 12.55 5.85 -4.26
N ILE A 375 11.63 4.98 -4.60
CA ILE A 375 11.23 4.68 -5.98
C ILE A 375 9.76 5.04 -6.09
N VAL A 376 9.48 6.21 -6.67
CA VAL A 376 8.09 6.62 -6.88
C VAL A 376 7.54 5.86 -8.07
N GLY A 377 6.33 5.32 -7.93
CA GLY A 377 5.68 4.55 -8.99
C GLY A 377 4.17 4.74 -9.02
N TYR A 378 3.58 4.34 -10.15
CA TYR A 378 2.15 4.37 -10.38
C TYR A 378 1.67 3.03 -10.92
N GLY A 379 0.46 2.69 -10.51
CA GLY A 379 -0.28 1.54 -11.02
C GLY A 379 -1.58 1.32 -10.26
N LEU A 380 -2.30 0.33 -10.69
CA LEU A 380 -3.67 0.00 -10.27
C LEU A 380 -3.76 -1.49 -9.94
N THR A 381 -4.83 -1.92 -9.32
CA THR A 381 -5.13 -3.35 -9.18
C THR A 381 -5.28 -3.98 -10.56
N GLU A 382 -5.93 -3.28 -11.46
CA GLU A 382 -6.19 -3.66 -12.85
C GLU A 382 -4.92 -3.80 -13.71
N SER A 383 -3.77 -3.29 -13.24
CA SER A 383 -2.47 -3.41 -13.91
C SER A 383 -1.46 -4.28 -13.16
N LEU A 384 -1.91 -5.06 -12.18
CA LEU A 384 -1.05 -5.82 -11.26
C LEU A 384 0.06 -4.94 -10.67
N ALA A 385 -0.34 -3.88 -9.97
CA ALA A 385 0.48 -2.84 -9.36
C ALA A 385 1.16 -1.92 -10.38
N THR A 386 2.46 -2.04 -10.59
CA THR A 386 3.31 -1.03 -11.21
C THR A 386 3.23 -1.02 -12.75
N VAL A 387 2.96 0.14 -13.33
CA VAL A 387 3.06 0.40 -14.77
C VAL A 387 4.15 1.43 -15.10
N THR A 388 4.42 2.36 -14.19
CA THR A 388 5.56 3.28 -14.26
C THR A 388 6.27 3.32 -12.91
N CYS A 389 7.57 3.53 -12.92
CA CYS A 389 8.36 3.86 -11.73
C CYS A 389 9.67 4.54 -12.11
N ASP A 390 10.34 5.13 -11.09
CA ASP A 390 11.72 5.54 -11.24
C ASP A 390 12.61 4.30 -11.43
N HIS A 391 13.46 4.34 -12.45
CA HIS A 391 14.40 3.25 -12.72
C HIS A 391 15.69 3.50 -11.97
N VAL A 392 16.08 2.58 -11.09
CA VAL A 392 17.28 2.72 -10.27
C VAL A 392 18.53 2.91 -11.14
N GLY A 393 19.29 3.95 -10.85
CA GLY A 393 20.51 4.32 -11.59
C GLY A 393 20.27 5.12 -12.86
N GLN A 394 19.04 5.45 -13.19
CA GLN A 394 18.69 6.36 -14.29
C GLN A 394 18.27 7.74 -13.77
N PRO A 395 18.35 8.80 -14.60
CA PRO A 395 17.80 10.10 -14.27
C PRO A 395 16.29 10.05 -14.07
N TYR A 396 15.80 10.82 -13.10
CA TYR A 396 14.37 10.98 -12.81
C TYR A 396 14.05 12.43 -12.40
N THR A 397 12.79 12.79 -12.49
CA THR A 397 12.30 14.12 -12.13
C THR A 397 11.42 14.02 -10.89
N VAL A 398 11.80 14.73 -9.83
CA VAL A 398 10.97 14.82 -8.60
C VAL A 398 9.56 15.28 -8.95
N GLY A 399 8.56 14.56 -8.42
CA GLY A 399 7.14 14.79 -8.70
C GLY A 399 6.60 14.05 -9.93
N SER A 400 7.46 13.32 -10.69
CA SER A 400 6.98 12.33 -11.67
C SER A 400 6.63 11.02 -10.96
N VAL A 401 5.87 10.15 -11.64
CA VAL A 401 5.66 8.76 -11.22
C VAL A 401 6.51 7.80 -12.07
N GLY A 402 7.58 8.32 -12.62
CA GLY A 402 8.61 7.58 -13.35
C GLY A 402 8.26 7.24 -14.80
N ARG A 403 9.06 6.35 -15.35
CA ARG A 403 8.98 5.89 -16.76
C ARG A 403 8.16 4.63 -16.87
N PRO A 404 7.51 4.39 -18.04
CA PRO A 404 6.84 3.13 -18.32
C PRO A 404 7.78 1.93 -18.12
N LEU A 405 7.25 0.87 -17.50
CA LEU A 405 7.92 -0.41 -17.45
C LEU A 405 7.97 -1.06 -18.85
N GLU A 406 8.91 -1.95 -19.04
CA GLU A 406 9.02 -2.68 -20.31
C GLU A 406 7.74 -3.43 -20.65
N GLY A 407 7.27 -3.25 -21.89
CA GLY A 407 6.05 -3.88 -22.41
C GLY A 407 4.75 -3.13 -22.04
N ILE A 408 4.83 -2.02 -21.32
CA ILE A 408 3.69 -1.17 -21.03
C ILE A 408 3.64 -0.01 -22.02
N ASP A 409 2.51 0.14 -22.68
CA ASP A 409 2.19 1.26 -23.56
C ASP A 409 1.21 2.21 -22.86
N ILE A 410 1.56 3.50 -22.84
CA ILE A 410 0.78 4.57 -22.20
C ILE A 410 0.34 5.56 -23.28
N LYS A 411 -0.96 5.76 -23.36
CA LYS A 411 -1.62 6.76 -24.22
C LYS A 411 -2.31 7.78 -23.33
N ILE A 412 -2.19 9.06 -23.67
CA ILE A 412 -2.98 10.13 -23.05
C ILE A 412 -4.11 10.48 -24.00
N SER A 413 -5.36 10.41 -23.53
CA SER A 413 -6.52 10.80 -24.33
C SER A 413 -6.59 12.31 -24.56
N ASP A 414 -7.47 12.78 -25.44
CA ASP A 414 -7.68 14.19 -25.70
C ASP A 414 -8.20 14.94 -24.46
N GLU A 415 -8.91 14.23 -23.56
CA GLU A 415 -9.38 14.73 -22.26
C GLU A 415 -8.31 14.68 -21.17
N GLY A 416 -7.14 14.12 -21.47
CA GLY A 416 -6.01 14.00 -20.54
C GLY A 416 -6.05 12.75 -19.67
N GLU A 417 -6.86 11.73 -20.01
CA GLU A 417 -6.89 10.45 -19.32
C GLU A 417 -5.65 9.60 -19.65
N VAL A 418 -5.07 9.00 -18.63
CA VAL A 418 -4.03 7.98 -18.78
C VAL A 418 -4.67 6.66 -19.16
N MET A 419 -4.32 6.14 -20.32
CA MET A 419 -4.81 4.86 -20.85
C MET A 419 -3.66 3.87 -20.97
N LEU A 420 -3.88 2.60 -20.60
CA LEU A 420 -2.83 1.60 -20.46
C LEU A 420 -3.07 0.38 -21.35
N LYS A 421 -1.98 -0.12 -21.95
CA LYS A 421 -1.99 -1.40 -22.66
C LYS A 421 -0.71 -2.16 -22.37
N GLY A 422 -0.81 -3.46 -22.16
CA GLY A 422 0.38 -4.29 -21.91
C GLY A 422 0.06 -5.62 -21.22
N PRO A 423 1.06 -6.47 -21.02
CA PRO A 423 0.86 -7.83 -20.52
C PRO A 423 0.49 -7.91 -19.04
N THR A 424 0.62 -6.80 -18.29
CA THR A 424 0.22 -6.71 -16.87
C THR A 424 -1.19 -6.19 -16.69
N ILE A 425 -1.87 -5.77 -17.78
CA ILE A 425 -3.24 -5.26 -17.70
C ILE A 425 -4.21 -6.44 -17.61
N MET A 426 -5.18 -6.35 -16.70
CA MET A 426 -6.17 -7.39 -16.46
C MET A 426 -6.94 -7.77 -17.73
N PRO A 427 -7.38 -9.03 -17.86
CA PRO A 427 -8.29 -9.43 -18.93
C PRO A 427 -9.71 -8.88 -18.73
N GLY A 428 -10.06 -8.49 -17.51
CA GLY A 428 -11.37 -7.93 -17.14
C GLY A 428 -11.71 -8.12 -15.66
N TYR A 429 -12.88 -7.62 -15.31
CA TYR A 429 -13.51 -7.85 -14.00
C TYR A 429 -14.29 -9.18 -14.00
N PHE A 430 -14.20 -9.90 -12.91
CA PHE A 430 -14.84 -11.21 -12.74
C PHE A 430 -16.37 -11.09 -12.83
N ARG A 431 -16.99 -11.80 -13.79
CA ARG A 431 -18.44 -11.82 -14.03
C ARG A 431 -19.09 -10.44 -14.17
N ARG A 432 -18.44 -9.49 -14.89
CA ARG A 432 -18.93 -8.12 -15.05
C ARG A 432 -18.86 -7.67 -16.51
N ASP A 433 -19.68 -8.29 -17.39
CA ASP A 433 -19.61 -8.06 -18.86
C ASP A 433 -19.80 -6.59 -19.24
N THR A 434 -20.78 -5.90 -18.63
CA THR A 434 -21.01 -4.47 -18.90
C THR A 434 -19.81 -3.62 -18.49
N ALA A 435 -19.26 -3.84 -17.27
CA ALA A 435 -18.09 -3.10 -16.82
C ALA A 435 -16.84 -3.41 -17.66
N ASN A 436 -16.72 -4.62 -18.19
CA ASN A 436 -15.64 -5.02 -19.07
C ASN A 436 -15.73 -4.32 -20.44
N ALA A 437 -16.94 -4.19 -20.97
CA ALA A 437 -17.16 -3.46 -22.23
C ALA A 437 -16.83 -1.95 -22.12
N GLU A 438 -16.98 -1.38 -20.94
CA GLU A 438 -16.67 0.03 -20.66
C GLU A 438 -15.19 0.25 -20.27
N ALA A 439 -14.51 -0.80 -19.81
CA ALA A 439 -13.15 -0.68 -19.26
C ALA A 439 -12.08 -0.50 -20.33
N PHE A 440 -12.37 -0.88 -21.59
CA PHE A 440 -11.39 -0.85 -22.68
C PHE A 440 -11.91 -0.09 -23.89
N ASP A 441 -11.02 0.66 -24.54
CA ASP A 441 -11.33 1.25 -25.84
C ASP A 441 -11.27 0.19 -26.97
N LYS A 442 -11.66 0.62 -28.20
CA LYS A 442 -11.65 -0.24 -29.40
C LYS A 442 -10.25 -0.75 -29.78
N ASP A 443 -9.20 -0.08 -29.35
CA ASP A 443 -7.80 -0.42 -29.62
C ASP A 443 -7.20 -1.29 -28.49
N GLY A 444 -7.99 -1.62 -27.44
CA GLY A 444 -7.63 -2.46 -26.31
C GLY A 444 -6.85 -1.74 -25.23
N TYR A 445 -6.93 -0.41 -25.14
CA TYR A 445 -6.39 0.34 -24.02
C TYR A 445 -7.38 0.38 -22.87
N PHE A 446 -6.89 0.09 -21.67
CA PHE A 446 -7.64 0.18 -20.43
C PHE A 446 -7.79 1.63 -19.98
N HIS A 447 -9.02 2.04 -19.67
CA HIS A 447 -9.37 3.34 -19.11
C HIS A 447 -9.08 3.37 -17.61
N THR A 448 -8.08 4.13 -17.16
CA THR A 448 -7.70 4.20 -15.75
C THR A 448 -8.60 5.11 -14.92
N GLY A 449 -9.21 6.10 -15.55
CA GLY A 449 -9.90 7.19 -14.89
C GLY A 449 -8.96 8.19 -14.20
N ASP A 450 -7.65 8.07 -14.38
CA ASP A 450 -6.64 8.97 -13.82
C ASP A 450 -6.20 10.00 -14.87
N ALA A 451 -6.12 11.27 -14.51
CA ALA A 451 -5.63 12.35 -15.37
C ALA A 451 -4.11 12.49 -15.25
N GLY A 452 -3.42 12.68 -16.38
CA GLY A 452 -1.97 12.85 -16.39
C GLY A 452 -1.45 13.36 -17.72
N TYR A 453 -0.12 13.45 -17.81
CA TYR A 453 0.58 13.81 -19.06
C TYR A 453 1.99 13.21 -19.07
N MET A 454 2.49 12.98 -20.27
CA MET A 454 3.89 12.55 -20.48
C MET A 454 4.79 13.76 -20.71
N LYS A 455 5.97 13.78 -20.07
CA LYS A 455 7.00 14.76 -20.30
C LYS A 455 8.37 14.10 -20.19
N ASP A 456 9.23 14.27 -21.16
CA ASP A 456 10.60 13.72 -21.21
C ASP A 456 10.67 12.20 -20.97
N GLY A 457 9.58 11.48 -21.38
CA GLY A 457 9.42 10.03 -21.20
C GLY A 457 9.00 9.59 -19.80
N GLU A 458 8.66 10.54 -18.92
CA GLU A 458 8.13 10.30 -17.58
C GLU A 458 6.65 10.67 -17.50
N LEU A 459 5.88 9.91 -16.70
CA LEU A 459 4.47 10.18 -16.44
C LEU A 459 4.32 11.12 -15.23
N PHE A 460 3.48 12.12 -15.40
CA PHE A 460 3.04 13.02 -14.32
C PHE A 460 1.53 12.86 -14.13
N LEU A 461 1.14 12.47 -12.93
CA LEU A 461 -0.27 12.37 -12.56
C LEU A 461 -0.78 13.72 -12.02
N LYS A 462 -2.05 13.96 -12.22
CA LYS A 462 -2.77 15.12 -11.65
C LYS A 462 -3.70 14.64 -10.54
N GLU A 463 -4.77 13.96 -10.91
CA GLU A 463 -5.82 13.49 -10.01
C GLU A 463 -6.70 12.49 -10.77
N ARG A 464 -7.57 11.77 -10.09
CA ARG A 464 -8.65 11.05 -10.78
C ARG A 464 -9.60 12.03 -11.46
N ILE A 465 -10.00 11.73 -12.70
CA ILE A 465 -10.87 12.60 -13.50
C ILE A 465 -12.17 12.91 -12.73
N LYS A 466 -12.75 11.90 -12.07
CA LYS A 466 -13.97 12.03 -11.27
C LYS A 466 -13.76 12.77 -9.94
N ASP A 467 -12.52 12.85 -9.47
CA ASP A 467 -12.17 13.49 -8.19
C ASP A 467 -11.57 14.90 -8.39
N LEU A 468 -11.34 15.31 -9.65
CA LEU A 468 -11.02 16.70 -9.99
C LEU A 468 -12.22 17.60 -9.67
N PHE A 469 -12.04 18.56 -8.79
CA PHE A 469 -13.06 19.54 -8.50
C PHE A 469 -13.06 20.63 -9.55
N LYS A 470 -14.24 20.96 -10.06
CA LYS A 470 -14.43 22.12 -10.93
C LYS A 470 -15.11 23.22 -10.12
N THR A 471 -14.36 24.26 -9.79
CA THR A 471 -14.92 25.41 -9.09
C THR A 471 -16.01 26.11 -9.94
N SER A 472 -16.89 26.91 -9.30
CA SER A 472 -17.92 27.70 -10.01
C SER A 472 -17.32 28.65 -11.07
N ASN A 473 -16.02 28.99 -10.93
CA ASN A 473 -15.28 29.80 -11.89
C ASN A 473 -14.60 28.99 -13.01
N GLY A 474 -14.91 27.69 -13.11
CA GLY A 474 -14.40 26.80 -14.15
C GLY A 474 -12.94 26.36 -13.97
N LYS A 475 -12.31 26.62 -12.82
CA LYS A 475 -10.94 26.16 -12.51
C LYS A 475 -10.94 24.75 -11.95
N TYR A 476 -10.00 23.94 -12.39
CA TYR A 476 -9.82 22.57 -11.86
C TYR A 476 -8.86 22.59 -10.68
N ILE A 477 -9.24 21.90 -9.61
CA ILE A 477 -8.47 21.70 -8.38
C ILE A 477 -8.20 20.21 -8.22
N ALA A 478 -6.96 19.83 -7.94
CA ALA A 478 -6.54 18.48 -7.55
C ALA A 478 -6.52 18.38 -6.01
N PRO A 479 -7.57 17.85 -5.36
CA PRO A 479 -7.68 17.91 -3.91
C PRO A 479 -6.56 17.14 -3.19
N GLN A 480 -6.13 15.99 -3.70
CA GLN A 480 -5.06 15.18 -3.04
C GLN A 480 -3.73 15.93 -3.01
N MET A 481 -3.41 16.71 -4.05
CA MET A 481 -2.19 17.53 -4.07
C MET A 481 -2.22 18.59 -2.97
N VAL A 482 -3.36 19.28 -2.79
CA VAL A 482 -3.54 20.30 -1.74
C VAL A 482 -3.50 19.65 -0.34
N GLU A 483 -4.17 18.51 -0.18
CA GLU A 483 -4.18 17.75 1.07
C GLU A 483 -2.79 17.28 1.47
N ALA A 484 -2.03 16.66 0.56
CA ALA A 484 -0.68 16.18 0.81
C ALA A 484 0.29 17.30 1.22
N MET A 485 0.09 18.49 0.66
CA MET A 485 0.89 19.67 1.05
C MET A 485 0.60 20.13 2.49
N LEU A 486 -0.62 19.97 2.99
CA LEU A 486 -0.96 20.30 4.38
C LEU A 486 -0.50 19.21 5.36
N LEU A 487 -0.52 17.95 4.95
CA LEU A 487 -0.18 16.80 5.79
C LEU A 487 1.30 16.72 6.21
N VAL A 488 2.16 17.61 5.70
CA VAL A 488 3.56 17.77 6.15
C VAL A 488 3.66 18.65 7.40
N ASP A 489 2.54 19.19 7.90
CA ASP A 489 2.50 19.97 9.12
C ASP A 489 2.19 19.11 10.34
N LYS A 490 2.94 19.33 11.44
CA LYS A 490 2.81 18.55 12.67
C LYS A 490 1.45 18.69 13.38
N PHE A 491 0.72 19.77 13.13
CA PHE A 491 -0.60 20.00 13.74
C PHE A 491 -1.76 19.40 12.93
N ILE A 492 -1.49 18.82 11.76
CA ILE A 492 -2.53 18.36 10.83
C ILE A 492 -2.43 16.83 10.64
N GLU A 493 -3.44 16.09 11.10
CA GLU A 493 -3.51 14.63 10.95
C GLU A 493 -4.30 14.20 9.71
N GLN A 494 -5.47 14.79 9.47
CA GLN A 494 -6.30 14.45 8.31
C GLN A 494 -6.89 15.73 7.69
N VAL A 495 -7.05 15.71 6.37
CA VAL A 495 -7.61 16.85 5.63
C VAL A 495 -8.60 16.33 4.60
N SER A 496 -9.70 17.04 4.43
CA SER A 496 -10.59 16.89 3.28
C SER A 496 -10.78 18.25 2.63
N VAL A 497 -10.26 18.41 1.42
CA VAL A 497 -10.44 19.64 0.60
C VAL A 497 -11.83 19.65 -0.01
N ILE A 498 -12.48 20.81 0.02
CA ILE A 498 -13.81 21.09 -0.52
C ILE A 498 -13.68 22.21 -1.55
N ALA A 499 -14.06 21.97 -2.80
CA ALA A 499 -13.99 22.98 -3.85
C ALA A 499 -14.98 22.75 -5.00
N ASP A 500 -15.57 21.55 -5.12
CA ASP A 500 -16.45 21.22 -6.25
C ASP A 500 -17.69 22.09 -6.27
N GLN A 501 -17.93 22.76 -7.42
CA GLN A 501 -19.00 23.73 -7.63
C GLN A 501 -18.99 24.94 -6.65
N ARG A 502 -17.87 25.17 -5.94
CA ARG A 502 -17.74 26.23 -4.93
C ARG A 502 -17.00 27.46 -5.48
N LYS A 503 -17.23 28.62 -4.87
CA LYS A 503 -16.59 29.91 -5.25
C LYS A 503 -15.08 29.93 -4.97
N PHE A 504 -14.64 29.18 -3.94
CA PHE A 504 -13.25 29.07 -3.50
C PHE A 504 -13.00 27.73 -2.81
N VAL A 505 -11.72 27.41 -2.58
CA VAL A 505 -11.30 26.20 -1.87
C VAL A 505 -11.45 26.39 -0.37
N SER A 506 -12.08 25.43 0.30
CA SER A 506 -12.10 25.31 1.75
C SER A 506 -11.62 23.93 2.19
N ALA A 507 -11.44 23.71 3.49
CA ALA A 507 -10.99 22.43 4.02
C ALA A 507 -11.65 22.07 5.37
N LEU A 508 -11.94 20.80 5.56
CA LEU A 508 -12.16 20.19 6.86
C LEU A 508 -10.82 19.60 7.33
N ILE A 509 -10.39 19.98 8.52
CA ILE A 509 -9.06 19.60 9.04
C ILE A 509 -9.25 18.92 10.40
N VAL A 510 -8.70 17.72 10.52
CA VAL A 510 -8.56 17.05 11.82
C VAL A 510 -7.16 17.35 12.34
N PRO A 511 -7.04 18.04 13.49
CA PRO A 511 -5.74 18.30 14.10
C PRO A 511 -5.07 17.01 14.61
N GLU A 512 -3.71 17.02 14.66
CA GLU A 512 -2.97 16.05 15.45
C GLU A 512 -3.11 16.46 16.92
N TYR A 513 -4.07 15.84 17.60
CA TYR A 513 -4.51 16.27 18.93
C TYR A 513 -3.43 16.18 20.00
N SER A 514 -2.53 15.20 19.94
CA SER A 514 -1.42 15.09 20.88
C SER A 514 -0.54 16.33 20.85
N VAL A 515 -0.29 16.87 19.66
CA VAL A 515 0.53 18.08 19.44
C VAL A 515 -0.25 19.35 19.77
N LEU A 516 -1.53 19.40 19.36
CA LEU A 516 -2.37 20.57 19.60
C LEU A 516 -2.68 20.79 21.07
N GLU A 517 -2.98 19.73 21.81
CA GLU A 517 -3.26 19.77 23.25
C GLU A 517 -2.01 20.16 24.06
N GLU A 518 -0.80 19.69 23.65
CA GLU A 518 0.47 20.11 24.24
C GLU A 518 0.69 21.62 24.01
N TRP A 519 0.54 22.08 22.75
CA TRP A 519 0.69 23.49 22.39
C TRP A 519 -0.32 24.39 23.12
N ALA A 520 -1.58 23.94 23.26
CA ALA A 520 -2.61 24.69 23.98
C ALA A 520 -2.22 24.91 25.44
N LYS A 521 -1.69 23.87 26.12
CA LYS A 521 -1.18 23.97 27.49
C LYS A 521 -0.01 24.95 27.61
N GLU A 522 0.94 24.90 26.71
CA GLU A 522 2.09 25.81 26.65
C GLU A 522 1.67 27.28 26.44
N ASN A 523 0.54 27.51 25.76
CA ASN A 523 -0.01 28.82 25.46
C ASN A 523 -1.14 29.23 26.44
N HIS A 524 -1.30 28.50 27.57
CA HIS A 524 -2.31 28.78 28.58
C HIS A 524 -3.73 28.88 28.04
N ILE A 525 -4.10 27.94 27.14
CA ILE A 525 -5.45 27.78 26.61
C ILE A 525 -6.16 26.74 27.46
N GLU A 526 -7.20 27.15 28.17
CA GLU A 526 -8.07 26.22 28.90
C GLU A 526 -9.16 25.71 27.97
N PHE A 527 -9.44 24.43 27.99
CA PHE A 527 -10.50 23.78 27.21
C PHE A 527 -11.02 22.55 27.97
N LYS A 528 -12.29 22.25 27.81
CA LYS A 528 -12.96 21.09 28.43
C LYS A 528 -12.86 19.85 27.56
N ASP A 529 -12.98 20.05 26.27
CA ASP A 529 -12.99 19.01 25.26
C ASP A 529 -12.39 19.51 23.94
N ARG A 530 -12.30 18.60 22.96
CA ARG A 530 -11.76 18.91 21.65
C ARG A 530 -12.66 19.84 20.82
N GLU A 531 -13.96 19.86 21.07
CA GLU A 531 -14.89 20.79 20.40
C GLU A 531 -14.58 22.22 20.79
N GLU A 532 -14.42 22.49 22.09
CA GLU A 532 -14.04 23.81 22.59
C GLU A 532 -12.66 24.23 22.07
N LEU A 533 -11.70 23.28 22.08
CA LEU A 533 -10.34 23.51 21.54
C LEU A 533 -10.36 23.89 20.05
N CYS A 534 -11.17 23.21 19.22
CA CYS A 534 -11.32 23.51 17.80
C CYS A 534 -11.98 24.87 17.53
N GLN A 535 -12.75 25.41 18.49
CA GLN A 535 -13.40 26.70 18.38
C GLN A 535 -12.57 27.86 18.95
N ASP A 536 -11.50 27.58 19.70
CA ASP A 536 -10.65 28.64 20.28
C ASP A 536 -10.03 29.51 19.17
N LYS A 537 -10.12 30.81 19.33
CA LYS A 537 -9.66 31.79 18.32
C LYS A 537 -8.16 31.72 18.10
N ARG A 538 -7.35 31.52 19.15
CA ARG A 538 -5.88 31.44 19.09
C ARG A 538 -5.44 30.19 18.35
N VAL A 539 -6.15 29.07 18.57
CA VAL A 539 -5.94 27.81 17.84
C VAL A 539 -6.22 28.02 16.34
N ASN A 540 -7.35 28.63 16.01
CA ASN A 540 -7.71 28.89 14.62
C ASN A 540 -6.77 29.90 13.93
N GLU A 541 -6.26 30.88 14.66
CA GLU A 541 -5.30 31.86 14.16
C GLU A 541 -3.93 31.20 13.86
N MET A 542 -3.43 30.41 14.81
CA MET A 542 -2.21 29.61 14.62
C MET A 542 -2.33 28.67 13.41
N MET A 543 -3.45 27.95 13.28
CA MET A 543 -3.68 27.06 12.13
C MET A 543 -3.75 27.83 10.82
N ARG A 544 -4.37 29.00 10.79
CA ARG A 544 -4.42 29.87 9.61
C ARG A 544 -3.03 30.29 9.13
N GLU A 545 -2.18 30.76 10.03
CA GLU A 545 -0.81 31.17 9.70
C GLU A 545 0.00 30.00 9.11
N ARG A 546 -0.19 28.80 9.67
CA ARG A 546 0.46 27.58 9.17
C ARG A 546 0.00 27.22 7.77
N ILE A 547 -1.31 27.21 7.54
CA ILE A 547 -1.91 26.93 6.22
C ILE A 547 -1.42 27.98 5.20
N GLU A 548 -1.41 29.26 5.55
CA GLU A 548 -0.90 30.32 4.68
C GLU A 548 0.56 30.10 4.29
N THR A 549 1.38 29.67 5.24
CA THR A 549 2.79 29.36 4.99
C THR A 549 2.96 28.17 4.04
N LEU A 550 2.20 27.09 4.25
CA LEU A 550 2.28 25.88 3.44
C LEU A 550 1.83 26.10 2.00
N GLN A 551 0.77 26.88 1.81
CA GLN A 551 0.16 27.09 0.50
C GLN A 551 0.78 28.24 -0.33
N GLN A 552 1.95 28.78 0.06
CA GLN A 552 2.57 29.91 -0.66
C GLN A 552 2.84 29.62 -2.14
N ARG A 553 3.16 28.37 -2.46
CA ARG A 553 3.49 27.93 -3.83
C ARG A 553 2.26 27.63 -4.70
N LEU A 554 1.06 27.56 -4.12
CA LEU A 554 -0.18 27.31 -4.86
C LEU A 554 -0.62 28.53 -5.63
N ALA A 555 -1.28 28.29 -6.76
CA ALA A 555 -1.99 29.34 -7.47
C ALA A 555 -3.11 29.94 -6.59
N SER A 556 -3.46 31.19 -6.80
CA SER A 556 -4.44 31.89 -5.95
C SER A 556 -5.81 31.21 -5.85
N TYR A 557 -6.21 30.50 -6.92
CA TYR A 557 -7.48 29.78 -6.99
C TYR A 557 -7.43 28.39 -6.33
N GLU A 558 -6.24 27.84 -6.04
CA GLU A 558 -6.03 26.57 -5.32
C GLU A 558 -5.89 26.76 -3.81
N LYS A 559 -5.67 28.01 -3.36
CA LYS A 559 -5.45 28.32 -1.96
C LYS A 559 -6.71 28.17 -1.14
N ILE A 560 -6.60 27.48 -0.01
CA ILE A 560 -7.66 27.37 1.00
C ILE A 560 -7.93 28.75 1.59
N LYS A 561 -9.18 29.19 1.46
CA LYS A 561 -9.67 30.49 1.97
C LYS A 561 -10.32 30.37 3.33
N ARG A 562 -11.01 29.27 3.58
CA ARG A 562 -11.68 28.97 4.85
C ARG A 562 -11.45 27.52 5.23
N PHE A 563 -11.41 27.23 6.50
CA PHE A 563 -11.31 25.88 7.03
C PHE A 563 -12.12 25.75 8.31
N THR A 564 -12.43 24.51 8.67
CA THR A 564 -13.03 24.15 9.96
C THR A 564 -12.24 23.03 10.57
N LEU A 565 -11.88 23.16 11.86
CA LEU A 565 -11.26 22.11 12.64
C LEU A 565 -12.33 21.14 13.13
N LEU A 566 -12.09 19.84 12.97
CA LEU A 566 -13.02 18.78 13.38
C LEU A 566 -12.53 18.10 14.65
N PRO A 567 -13.40 17.88 15.68
CA PRO A 567 -13.02 17.26 16.95
C PRO A 567 -12.79 15.76 16.85
N HIS A 568 -13.16 15.13 15.76
CA HIS A 568 -13.10 13.67 15.55
C HIS A 568 -12.36 13.33 14.26
N HIS A 569 -11.65 12.18 14.29
CA HIS A 569 -10.99 11.64 13.11
C HIS A 569 -12.01 11.10 12.10
N PHE A 570 -11.69 11.18 10.82
CA PHE A 570 -12.37 10.38 9.81
C PHE A 570 -12.07 8.90 10.06
N SER A 571 -13.07 8.03 9.95
CA SER A 571 -12.94 6.62 10.29
C SER A 571 -13.59 5.69 9.28
N MET A 572 -13.16 4.42 9.28
CA MET A 572 -13.79 3.36 8.50
C MET A 572 -15.16 2.98 9.10
N GLU A 573 -15.31 3.02 10.41
CA GLU A 573 -16.55 2.71 11.13
C GLU A 573 -17.69 3.63 10.70
N ASN A 574 -17.37 4.92 10.53
CA ASN A 574 -18.30 5.92 10.03
C ASN A 574 -18.47 5.90 8.50
N GLY A 575 -17.76 5.02 7.81
CA GLY A 575 -17.77 4.91 6.36
C GLY A 575 -17.05 6.04 5.64
N GLU A 576 -16.31 6.90 6.33
CA GLU A 576 -15.61 8.07 5.79
C GLU A 576 -14.30 7.69 5.09
N LEU A 577 -13.71 6.54 5.48
CA LEU A 577 -12.52 5.98 4.88
C LEU A 577 -12.79 4.63 4.22
N THR A 578 -12.01 4.32 3.20
CA THR A 578 -11.94 2.97 2.61
C THR A 578 -11.09 2.05 3.49
N ASN A 579 -11.08 0.73 3.20
CA ASN A 579 -10.18 -0.25 3.84
C ASN A 579 -8.68 0.09 3.65
N THR A 580 -8.36 0.93 2.66
CA THR A 580 -7.01 1.46 2.39
C THR A 580 -6.79 2.86 2.96
N LEU A 581 -7.65 3.31 3.86
CA LEU A 581 -7.63 4.63 4.52
C LEU A 581 -7.74 5.83 3.56
N LYS A 582 -8.27 5.64 2.35
CA LYS A 582 -8.58 6.74 1.43
C LYS A 582 -9.93 7.38 1.78
N LEU A 583 -10.02 8.70 1.69
CA LEU A 583 -11.25 9.46 1.93
C LEU A 583 -12.36 9.07 0.94
N LYS A 584 -13.54 8.79 1.47
CA LYS A 584 -14.79 8.69 0.70
C LYS A 584 -15.47 10.07 0.71
N ARG A 585 -15.04 10.94 -0.20
CA ARG A 585 -15.46 12.36 -0.24
C ARG A 585 -16.96 12.56 -0.24
N SER A 586 -17.70 11.73 -0.96
CA SER A 586 -19.17 11.79 -0.98
C SER A 586 -19.81 11.56 0.39
N VAL A 587 -19.22 10.67 1.20
CA VAL A 587 -19.68 10.40 2.57
C VAL A 587 -19.32 11.57 3.48
N VAL A 588 -18.07 12.05 3.41
CA VAL A 588 -17.60 13.21 4.19
C VAL A 588 -18.43 14.44 3.88
N ASN A 589 -18.64 14.78 2.60
CA ASN A 589 -19.42 15.93 2.20
C ASN A 589 -20.87 15.87 2.68
N ARG A 590 -21.49 14.68 2.67
CA ARG A 590 -22.85 14.48 3.17
C ARG A 590 -22.92 14.63 4.69
N ARG A 591 -21.98 14.02 5.41
CA ARG A 591 -21.95 14.01 6.88
C ARG A 591 -21.71 15.40 7.46
N TYR A 592 -20.80 16.14 6.85
CA TYR A 592 -20.41 17.49 7.30
C TYR A 592 -21.06 18.62 6.49
N HIS A 593 -22.19 18.33 5.82
CA HIS A 593 -22.87 19.29 4.95
C HIS A 593 -23.08 20.65 5.61
N ASP A 594 -23.66 20.69 6.80
CA ASP A 594 -23.97 21.95 7.49
C ASP A 594 -22.70 22.72 7.90
N VAL A 595 -21.64 22.01 8.25
CA VAL A 595 -20.33 22.60 8.56
C VAL A 595 -19.71 23.19 7.31
N ILE A 596 -19.83 22.49 6.19
CA ILE A 596 -19.32 22.94 4.89
C ILE A 596 -20.09 24.19 4.43
N GLU A 597 -21.42 24.18 4.46
CA GLU A 597 -22.24 25.34 4.04
C GLU A 597 -21.88 26.60 4.83
N LYS A 598 -21.71 26.50 6.14
CA LYS A 598 -21.26 27.64 6.97
C LYS A 598 -19.93 28.25 6.52
N MET A 599 -19.02 27.48 5.92
CA MET A 599 -17.78 28.03 5.37
C MET A 599 -18.01 28.89 4.11
N TYR A 600 -19.17 28.78 3.46
CA TYR A 600 -19.53 29.52 2.24
C TYR A 600 -20.58 30.58 2.47
N GLU A 601 -21.18 30.65 3.67
CA GLU A 601 -22.03 31.79 4.09
C GLU A 601 -21.18 33.07 4.18
N GLU A 602 -21.75 34.23 3.78
CA GLU A 602 -21.06 35.51 3.72
C GLU A 602 -20.77 36.12 5.10
#